data_cf8ff6cff00f17333b8228aa8e8afef9
#
_entry.id   cf8ff6cff00f17333b8228aa8e8afef9
#
_cell.length_a   1.000
_cell.length_b   1.000
_cell.length_c   1.000
_cell.angle_alpha   90.00
_cell.angle_beta   90.00
_cell.angle_gamma   90.00
#
_symmetry.space_group_name_H-M   'P 1'
#
loop_
_entity.id
_entity.type
_entity.pdbx_description
1 polymer ?
#
loop_
_entity_poly.entity_id
_entity_poly.type
_entity_poly.pdbx_seq_one_letter_code
_entity_poly.pdbx_strand_id
1 'polypeptide(L)'
;MPTFTFYGTKAEMPSDSYLQLKSIQPEVQATEFIALQVRSGDAKAETIVTADDDLVVMQLSNDVEWHYRADDFETFLKNRPGEKRSGKKNEMEIPSFLSSPSESRGGAGDIIKTKGLKIITGMVAKGAAQLLVNKMESGIAAGLHGLNEKFEFIKFDSVAAEKDKPYLLFIHGTNSNTEGGFKELRTNSAYNKLFTFYAGRVLAFEHKTLSDSPIKNVTDLLNALPNEISIDIVSHSRGG
;
A
#
# COMPACT_ATOMS: atom_id res chain seq x y z
N MET A 1 -4.66 -13.50 -20.93
CA MET A 1 -5.45 -12.25 -20.77
C MET A 1 -6.42 -12.46 -19.62
N PRO A 2 -6.15 -11.89 -18.48
CA PRO A 2 -7.06 -11.92 -17.33
C PRO A 2 -8.43 -11.32 -17.67
N THR A 3 -9.48 -11.90 -17.07
CA THR A 3 -10.85 -11.41 -17.25
C THR A 3 -11.47 -11.25 -15.87
N PHE A 4 -11.93 -10.05 -15.60
CA PHE A 4 -12.49 -9.68 -14.30
C PHE A 4 -13.96 -9.32 -14.44
N THR A 5 -14.76 -9.65 -13.42
CA THR A 5 -16.14 -9.22 -13.28
C THR A 5 -16.20 -8.20 -12.14
N PHE A 6 -16.73 -7.02 -12.42
CA PHE A 6 -16.87 -5.94 -11.46
C PHE A 6 -18.31 -5.43 -11.43
N TYR A 7 -18.85 -5.30 -10.24
CA TYR A 7 -20.19 -4.74 -10.03
C TYR A 7 -20.10 -3.22 -9.87
N GLY A 8 -20.22 -2.53 -10.98
CA GLY A 8 -20.04 -1.09 -11.03
C GLY A 8 -20.60 -0.48 -12.31
N THR A 9 -20.49 0.85 -12.41
CA THR A 9 -20.80 1.62 -13.62
C THR A 9 -19.57 2.33 -14.12
N LYS A 10 -19.46 2.47 -15.44
CA LYS A 10 -18.43 3.33 -16.05
C LYS A 10 -18.65 4.77 -15.60
N ALA A 11 -17.64 5.36 -15.00
CA ALA A 11 -17.63 6.76 -14.61
C ALA A 11 -16.20 7.24 -14.41
N GLU A 12 -15.94 8.50 -14.62
CA GLU A 12 -14.62 9.09 -14.37
C GLU A 12 -14.33 9.10 -12.87
N MET A 13 -13.12 8.69 -12.52
CA MET A 13 -12.60 8.72 -11.17
C MET A 13 -11.31 9.53 -11.12
N PRO A 14 -11.25 10.60 -10.32
CA PRO A 14 -10.00 11.28 -10.06
C PRO A 14 -8.97 10.29 -9.48
N SER A 15 -7.76 10.31 -10.01
CA SER A 15 -6.65 9.52 -9.51
C SER A 15 -5.35 10.26 -9.81
N ASP A 16 -4.66 10.62 -8.76
CA ASP A 16 -3.38 11.33 -8.88
C ASP A 16 -2.32 10.45 -9.55
N SER A 17 -2.34 9.15 -9.29
CA SER A 17 -1.42 8.20 -9.92
C SER A 17 -1.63 8.11 -11.43
N TYR A 18 -2.89 8.12 -11.90
CA TYR A 18 -3.19 8.13 -13.33
C TYR A 18 -2.77 9.45 -14.00
N LEU A 19 -3.04 10.58 -13.37
CA LEU A 19 -2.63 11.90 -13.89
C LEU A 19 -1.11 11.99 -14.00
N GLN A 20 -0.39 11.51 -13.01
CA GLN A 20 1.07 11.43 -13.05
C GLN A 20 1.56 10.51 -14.17
N LEU A 21 0.97 9.32 -14.33
CA LEU A 21 1.33 8.40 -15.40
C LEU A 21 1.08 9.04 -16.78
N LYS A 22 -0.08 9.66 -16.98
CA LYS A 22 -0.44 10.33 -18.23
C LYS A 22 0.48 11.48 -18.58
N SER A 23 1.03 12.16 -17.57
CA SER A 23 2.02 13.23 -17.79
C SER A 23 3.36 12.71 -18.32
N ILE A 24 3.68 11.44 -18.06
CA ILE A 24 4.92 10.76 -18.52
C ILE A 24 4.68 10.02 -19.84
N GLN A 25 3.51 9.43 -19.99
CA GLN A 25 3.09 8.66 -21.16
C GLN A 25 1.69 9.13 -21.61
N PRO A 26 1.61 10.12 -22.48
CA PRO A 26 0.35 10.69 -22.95
C PRO A 26 -0.57 9.69 -23.66
N GLU A 27 -0.01 8.61 -24.22
CA GLU A 27 -0.72 7.55 -24.96
C GLU A 27 -1.53 6.61 -24.07
N VAL A 28 -1.28 6.55 -22.77
CA VAL A 28 -2.04 5.68 -21.86
C VAL A 28 -3.50 6.09 -21.79
N GLN A 29 -4.36 5.11 -21.78
CA GLN A 29 -5.80 5.26 -21.64
C GLN A 29 -6.27 4.61 -20.34
N ALA A 30 -7.31 5.15 -19.75
CA ALA A 30 -7.96 4.56 -18.60
C ALA A 30 -9.42 4.23 -18.90
N THR A 31 -9.86 3.06 -18.45
CA THR A 31 -11.28 2.73 -18.35
C THR A 31 -11.60 2.62 -16.86
N GLU A 32 -12.58 3.39 -16.44
CA GLU A 32 -12.86 3.62 -15.03
C GLU A 32 -14.26 3.15 -14.68
N PHE A 33 -14.39 2.61 -13.46
CA PHE A 33 -15.63 2.07 -12.94
C PHE A 33 -15.80 2.49 -11.48
N ILE A 34 -16.96 3.01 -11.13
CA ILE A 34 -17.35 3.26 -9.73
C ILE A 34 -18.12 2.05 -9.23
N ALA A 35 -17.76 1.55 -8.04
CA ALA A 35 -18.46 0.47 -7.39
C ALA A 35 -19.90 0.85 -7.04
N LEU A 36 -20.85 0.01 -7.43
CA LEU A 36 -22.21 0.15 -6.95
C LEU A 36 -22.30 -0.40 -5.53
N GLN A 37 -22.82 0.40 -4.61
CA GLN A 37 -23.20 -0.10 -3.30
C GLN A 37 -24.48 -0.94 -3.46
N VAL A 38 -24.31 -2.23 -3.69
CA VAL A 38 -25.44 -3.12 -3.97
C VAL A 38 -26.12 -3.54 -2.67
N ARG A 39 -27.32 -3.04 -2.44
CA ARG A 39 -28.28 -3.62 -1.51
C ARG A 39 -29.41 -4.39 -2.21
N SER A 40 -29.46 -4.45 -3.54
CA SER A 40 -30.55 -5.10 -4.27
C SER A 40 -30.06 -5.74 -5.55
N GLY A 41 -30.72 -6.81 -5.99
CA GLY A 41 -30.36 -7.72 -7.08
C GLY A 41 -30.27 -7.15 -8.50
N ASP A 42 -30.14 -5.84 -8.66
CA ASP A 42 -30.09 -5.14 -9.96
C ASP A 42 -28.67 -4.62 -10.31
N ALA A 43 -27.64 -5.07 -9.60
CA ALA A 43 -26.28 -4.65 -9.93
C ALA A 43 -25.86 -5.22 -11.27
N LYS A 44 -25.61 -4.34 -12.23
CA LYS A 44 -25.07 -4.71 -13.52
C LYS A 44 -23.60 -5.08 -13.35
N ALA A 45 -23.26 -6.31 -13.71
CA ALA A 45 -21.88 -6.76 -13.76
C ALA A 45 -21.23 -6.29 -15.06
N GLU A 46 -20.09 -5.64 -14.96
CA GLU A 46 -19.23 -5.32 -16.12
C GLU A 46 -18.14 -6.36 -16.21
N THR A 47 -17.98 -6.95 -17.39
CA THR A 47 -16.87 -7.86 -17.69
C THR A 47 -15.73 -7.06 -18.31
N ILE A 48 -14.57 -7.16 -17.71
CA ILE A 48 -13.37 -6.42 -18.10
C ILE A 48 -12.32 -7.42 -18.55
N VAL A 49 -11.87 -7.29 -19.79
CA VAL A 49 -10.76 -8.06 -20.34
C VAL A 49 -9.52 -7.18 -20.38
N THR A 50 -8.41 -7.66 -19.84
CA THR A 50 -7.15 -6.93 -19.76
C THR A 50 -6.03 -7.69 -20.46
N ALA A 51 -5.01 -6.99 -20.91
CA ALA A 51 -3.71 -7.60 -21.19
C ALA A 51 -3.01 -7.98 -19.87
N ASP A 52 -2.04 -8.88 -19.92
CA ASP A 52 -1.35 -9.35 -18.72
C ASP A 52 -0.56 -8.23 -18.01
N ASP A 53 -0.12 -7.24 -18.78
CA ASP A 53 0.67 -6.09 -18.34
C ASP A 53 -0.13 -4.80 -18.14
N ASP A 54 -1.45 -4.82 -18.36
CA ASP A 54 -2.30 -3.68 -18.00
C ASP A 54 -2.22 -3.42 -16.49
N LEU A 55 -2.30 -2.13 -16.12
CA LEU A 55 -2.31 -1.73 -14.71
C LEU A 55 -3.74 -1.66 -14.18
N VAL A 56 -3.99 -2.41 -13.13
CA VAL A 56 -5.25 -2.39 -12.38
C VAL A 56 -5.06 -1.53 -11.14
N VAL A 57 -5.81 -0.45 -11.03
CA VAL A 57 -5.82 0.42 -9.84
C VAL A 57 -7.16 0.24 -9.13
N MET A 58 -7.12 -0.29 -7.92
CA MET A 58 -8.29 -0.45 -7.08
C MET A 58 -8.31 0.65 -6.02
N GLN A 59 -9.30 1.51 -6.08
CA GLN A 59 -9.48 2.58 -5.10
C GLN A 59 -10.38 2.10 -3.95
N LEU A 60 -9.94 2.33 -2.73
CA LEU A 60 -10.61 1.91 -1.51
C LEU A 60 -11.34 3.07 -0.82
N SER A 61 -12.27 2.74 0.09
CA SER A 61 -13.09 3.73 0.79
C SER A 61 -12.31 4.65 1.74
N ASN A 62 -11.08 4.31 2.08
CA ASN A 62 -10.15 5.12 2.86
C ASN A 62 -9.19 5.94 1.98
N ASP A 63 -9.52 6.12 0.69
CA ASP A 63 -8.74 6.84 -0.31
C ASP A 63 -7.36 6.24 -0.62
N VAL A 64 -7.13 5.00 -0.22
CA VAL A 64 -5.93 4.24 -0.60
C VAL A 64 -6.13 3.64 -1.99
N GLU A 65 -5.11 3.72 -2.83
CA GLU A 65 -5.06 3.06 -4.13
C GLU A 65 -4.14 1.84 -4.07
N TRP A 66 -4.64 0.71 -4.52
CA TRP A 66 -3.85 -0.50 -4.73
C TRP A 66 -3.58 -0.69 -6.21
N HIS A 67 -2.31 -0.87 -6.54
CA HIS A 67 -1.83 -0.97 -7.91
C HIS A 67 -1.33 -2.39 -8.17
N TYR A 68 -1.84 -3.02 -9.22
CA TYR A 68 -1.45 -4.35 -9.65
C TYR A 68 -1.25 -4.38 -11.16
N ARG A 69 -0.35 -5.22 -11.62
CA ARG A 69 -0.44 -5.73 -12.99
C ARG A 69 -1.65 -6.67 -13.06
N ALA A 70 -2.26 -6.79 -14.23
CA ALA A 70 -3.46 -7.61 -14.36
C ALA A 70 -3.22 -9.09 -14.06
N ASP A 71 -2.05 -9.65 -14.43
CA ASP A 71 -1.64 -11.02 -14.10
C ASP A 71 -1.42 -11.22 -12.58
N ASP A 72 -0.79 -10.25 -11.91
CA ASP A 72 -0.60 -10.28 -10.45
C ASP A 72 -1.93 -10.13 -9.72
N PHE A 73 -2.83 -9.28 -10.23
CA PHE A 73 -4.16 -9.09 -9.67
C PHE A 73 -5.02 -10.36 -9.80
N GLU A 74 -4.92 -11.05 -10.93
CA GLU A 74 -5.54 -12.35 -11.13
C GLU A 74 -5.05 -13.36 -10.07
N THR A 75 -3.73 -13.40 -9.84
CA THR A 75 -3.11 -14.26 -8.83
C THR A 75 -3.55 -13.90 -7.42
N PHE A 76 -3.63 -12.61 -7.10
CA PHE A 76 -4.16 -12.12 -5.82
C PHE A 76 -5.59 -12.60 -5.59
N LEU A 77 -6.48 -12.44 -6.57
CA LEU A 77 -7.87 -12.87 -6.46
C LEU A 77 -8.00 -14.39 -6.31
N LYS A 78 -7.18 -15.18 -7.02
CA LYS A 78 -7.17 -16.67 -6.92
C LYS A 78 -6.80 -17.18 -5.54
N ASN A 79 -5.93 -16.46 -4.83
CA ASN A 79 -5.37 -16.90 -3.55
C ASN A 79 -6.14 -16.38 -2.33
N ARG A 80 -7.23 -15.62 -2.53
CA ARG A 80 -8.04 -15.13 -1.40
C ARG A 80 -8.85 -16.27 -0.76
N PRO A 81 -8.79 -16.42 0.58
CA PRO A 81 -9.64 -17.37 1.28
C PRO A 81 -11.11 -16.91 1.24
N GLY A 82 -12.01 -17.81 0.93
CA GLY A 82 -13.48 -17.62 1.08
C GLY A 82 -14.22 -17.08 -0.13
N GLU A 83 -13.62 -16.85 -1.28
CA GLU A 83 -14.32 -16.39 -2.47
C GLU A 83 -14.86 -17.53 -3.33
N LYS A 84 -16.14 -17.38 -3.74
CA LYS A 84 -16.75 -18.25 -4.76
C LYS A 84 -16.19 -17.83 -6.12
N ARG A 85 -15.56 -18.76 -6.82
CA ARG A 85 -15.24 -18.58 -8.24
C ARG A 85 -16.53 -18.34 -9.00
N SER A 86 -16.58 -17.32 -9.86
CA SER A 86 -17.68 -17.17 -10.79
C SER A 86 -17.79 -18.47 -11.59
N GLY A 87 -19.00 -18.93 -11.89
CA GLY A 87 -19.20 -20.24 -12.54
C GLY A 87 -18.62 -20.36 -13.95
N LYS A 88 -17.95 -19.34 -14.46
CA LYS A 88 -17.23 -19.33 -15.73
C LYS A 88 -15.73 -19.51 -15.49
N LYS A 89 -15.15 -20.43 -16.23
CA LYS A 89 -13.81 -21.01 -16.02
C LYS A 89 -12.64 -20.03 -15.98
N ASN A 90 -12.80 -18.78 -16.43
CA ASN A 90 -11.74 -17.76 -16.51
C ASN A 90 -12.17 -16.35 -16.04
N GLU A 91 -13.34 -16.20 -15.44
CA GLU A 91 -13.81 -14.92 -14.89
C GLU A 91 -13.55 -14.88 -13.39
N MET A 92 -12.95 -13.79 -12.91
CA MET A 92 -12.72 -13.54 -11.49
C MET A 92 -13.56 -12.36 -11.05
N GLU A 93 -14.28 -12.54 -9.97
CA GLU A 93 -15.07 -11.48 -9.36
C GLU A 93 -14.19 -10.57 -8.51
N ILE A 94 -14.27 -9.28 -8.76
CA ILE A 94 -13.58 -8.27 -7.94
C ILE A 94 -14.45 -7.98 -6.74
N PRO A 95 -13.94 -8.15 -5.53
CA PRO A 95 -14.73 -8.00 -4.32
C PRO A 95 -15.18 -6.57 -4.10
N SER A 96 -16.41 -6.40 -3.65
CA SER A 96 -16.97 -5.11 -3.25
C SER A 96 -16.43 -4.62 -1.89
N PHE A 97 -15.78 -5.49 -1.14
CA PHE A 97 -15.14 -5.15 0.14
C PHE A 97 -13.94 -6.06 0.39
N LEU A 98 -12.99 -5.55 1.14
CA LEU A 98 -11.84 -6.29 1.64
C LEU A 98 -12.03 -6.50 3.13
N SER A 99 -12.12 -7.74 3.57
CA SER A 99 -12.06 -8.07 4.99
C SER A 99 -10.61 -7.91 5.48
N SER A 100 -10.43 -7.20 6.58
CA SER A 100 -9.13 -7.19 7.27
C SER A 100 -8.83 -8.59 7.83
N PRO A 101 -7.60 -9.10 7.72
CA PRO A 101 -7.20 -10.37 8.36
C PRO A 101 -7.29 -10.36 9.88
N SER A 102 -7.59 -9.24 10.51
CA SER A 102 -7.68 -9.10 11.98
C SER A 102 -9.02 -9.51 12.59
N GLU A 103 -9.82 -10.32 11.92
CA GLU A 103 -11.01 -10.96 12.53
C GLU A 103 -10.64 -12.08 13.51
N SER A 104 -9.83 -11.80 14.50
CA SER A 104 -9.80 -12.61 15.71
C SER A 104 -10.34 -11.79 16.87
N ARG A 105 -11.60 -12.08 17.21
CA ARG A 105 -12.32 -11.69 18.42
C ARG A 105 -12.94 -10.29 18.49
N GLY A 106 -14.14 -10.15 17.92
CA GLY A 106 -15.22 -9.38 18.59
C GLY A 106 -15.20 -7.87 18.47
N GLY A 107 -14.42 -7.29 17.59
CA GLY A 107 -14.52 -5.88 17.22
C GLY A 107 -15.06 -5.77 15.80
N ALA A 108 -16.03 -4.88 15.54
CA ALA A 108 -16.40 -4.47 14.19
C ALA A 108 -15.18 -3.76 13.57
N GLY A 109 -14.28 -4.52 12.96
CA GLY A 109 -13.19 -3.99 12.16
C GLY A 109 -13.78 -3.15 11.02
N ASP A 110 -13.23 -1.99 10.75
CA ASP A 110 -13.66 -1.15 9.64
C ASP A 110 -13.58 -1.95 8.34
N ILE A 111 -14.74 -2.23 7.76
CA ILE A 111 -14.81 -2.93 6.47
C ILE A 111 -14.35 -1.96 5.40
N ILE A 112 -13.16 -2.19 4.86
CA ILE A 112 -12.63 -1.40 3.75
C ILE A 112 -13.37 -1.84 2.48
N LYS A 113 -14.12 -0.93 1.87
CA LYS A 113 -14.89 -1.18 0.65
C LYS A 113 -14.09 -0.78 -0.58
N THR A 114 -14.30 -1.49 -1.67
CA THR A 114 -13.84 -1.04 -2.99
C THR A 114 -14.73 0.12 -3.44
N LYS A 115 -14.13 1.29 -3.64
CA LYS A 115 -14.80 2.52 -4.11
C LYS A 115 -14.89 2.53 -5.62
N GLY A 116 -13.86 2.04 -6.27
CA GLY A 116 -13.81 1.97 -7.72
C GLY A 116 -12.61 1.19 -8.25
N LEU A 117 -12.62 1.01 -9.56
CA LEU A 117 -11.62 0.30 -10.32
C LEU A 117 -11.23 1.12 -11.55
N LYS A 118 -9.95 1.22 -11.82
CA LYS A 118 -9.42 1.85 -13.03
C LYS A 118 -8.49 0.87 -13.73
N ILE A 119 -8.72 0.62 -15.01
CA ILE A 119 -7.84 -0.16 -15.86
C ILE A 119 -7.09 0.79 -16.77
N ILE A 120 -5.78 0.79 -16.66
CA ILE A 120 -4.89 1.62 -17.48
C ILE A 120 -4.24 0.72 -18.52
N THR A 121 -4.51 1.04 -19.78
CA THR A 121 -4.02 0.30 -20.96
C THR A 121 -3.08 1.18 -21.78
N GLY A 122 -2.42 0.60 -22.78
CA GLY A 122 -1.49 1.34 -23.65
C GLY A 122 -0.12 1.54 -23.01
N MET A 123 0.15 0.87 -21.91
CA MET A 123 1.48 0.88 -21.31
C MET A 123 2.41 0.03 -22.17
N VAL A 124 3.43 0.66 -22.75
CA VAL A 124 4.52 -0.08 -23.39
C VAL A 124 5.26 -0.86 -22.32
N ALA A 125 5.10 -2.17 -22.36
CA ALA A 125 5.57 -3.22 -21.45
C ALA A 125 6.66 -2.86 -20.44
N LYS A 126 6.54 -3.39 -19.22
CA LYS A 126 7.53 -3.37 -18.10
C LYS A 126 8.16 -1.99 -17.72
N GLY A 127 8.47 -1.12 -18.70
CA GLY A 127 9.11 0.16 -18.44
C GLY A 127 8.20 1.20 -17.79
N ALA A 128 6.94 1.25 -18.16
CA ALA A 128 6.04 2.32 -17.72
C ALA A 128 5.54 2.12 -16.29
N ALA A 129 5.17 0.89 -15.92
CA ALA A 129 4.84 0.58 -14.54
C ALA A 129 6.05 0.84 -13.62
N GLN A 130 7.25 0.47 -14.07
CA GLN A 130 8.48 0.73 -13.35
C GLN A 130 8.79 2.24 -13.25
N LEU A 131 8.55 3.02 -14.31
CA LEU A 131 8.73 4.46 -14.27
C LEU A 131 7.75 5.14 -13.31
N LEU A 132 6.50 4.70 -13.29
CA LEU A 132 5.50 5.19 -12.34
C LEU A 132 5.92 4.87 -10.90
N VAL A 133 6.25 3.61 -10.64
CA VAL A 133 6.74 3.18 -9.31
C VAL A 133 7.97 3.98 -8.91
N ASN A 134 8.96 4.11 -9.79
CA ASN A 134 10.16 4.89 -9.51
C ASN A 134 9.84 6.36 -9.19
N LYS A 135 8.86 6.95 -9.88
CA LYS A 135 8.44 8.32 -9.62
C LYS A 135 7.70 8.44 -8.29
N MET A 136 6.79 7.52 -7.98
CA MET A 136 6.07 7.49 -6.71
C MET A 136 7.02 7.31 -5.51
N GLU A 137 8.09 6.55 -5.72
CA GLU A 137 9.10 6.28 -4.69
C GLU A 137 10.33 7.20 -4.76
N SER A 138 10.39 8.15 -5.70
CA SER A 138 11.55 9.04 -5.87
C SER A 138 11.83 9.94 -4.67
N GLY A 139 10.82 10.21 -3.86
CA GLY A 139 10.94 11.00 -2.63
C GLY A 139 11.29 10.18 -1.38
N ILE A 140 11.37 8.85 -1.50
CA ILE A 140 11.69 7.98 -0.36
C ILE A 140 13.21 7.90 -0.23
N ALA A 141 13.74 8.50 0.83
CA ALA A 141 15.14 8.35 1.22
C ALA A 141 15.30 7.03 1.98
N ALA A 142 15.35 5.90 1.21
CA ALA A 142 15.35 4.56 1.80
C ALA A 142 16.53 4.37 2.78
N GLY A 143 16.23 3.73 3.91
CA GLY A 143 17.21 3.42 4.96
C GLY A 143 16.68 3.72 6.35
N LEU A 144 17.57 3.54 7.32
CA LEU A 144 17.29 3.79 8.73
C LEU A 144 17.62 5.24 9.07
N HIS A 145 16.70 5.94 9.70
CA HIS A 145 16.83 7.35 10.09
C HIS A 145 16.55 7.53 11.58
N GLY A 146 17.23 8.49 12.21
CA GLY A 146 16.84 8.96 13.53
C GLY A 146 15.67 9.94 13.44
N LEU A 147 14.88 10.01 14.52
CA LEU A 147 13.84 11.02 14.67
C LEU A 147 14.12 11.91 15.88
N ASN A 148 13.90 13.23 15.72
CA ASN A 148 14.00 14.17 16.82
C ASN A 148 12.67 14.32 17.59
N GLU A 149 12.65 15.17 18.60
CA GLU A 149 11.45 15.45 19.43
C GLU A 149 10.28 16.04 18.64
N LYS A 150 10.52 16.58 17.42
CA LYS A 150 9.51 17.14 16.53
C LYS A 150 9.03 16.15 15.46
N PHE A 151 9.44 14.89 15.57
CA PHE A 151 9.16 13.86 14.56
C PHE A 151 9.78 14.19 13.19
N GLU A 152 10.97 14.76 13.16
CA GLU A 152 11.71 15.11 11.94
C GLU A 152 12.94 14.22 11.82
N PHE A 153 13.31 13.88 10.60
CA PHE A 153 14.52 13.11 10.35
C PHE A 153 15.76 13.86 10.79
N ILE A 154 16.62 13.17 11.50
CA ILE A 154 17.94 13.63 11.85
C ILE A 154 18.99 12.71 11.26
N LYS A 155 20.13 13.31 10.86
CA LYS A 155 21.30 12.53 10.52
C LYS A 155 21.85 11.92 11.80
N PHE A 156 22.07 10.61 11.77
CA PHE A 156 22.79 9.94 12.85
C PHE A 156 23.89 9.07 12.24
N ASP A 157 25.01 8.97 12.95
CA ASP A 157 26.19 8.30 12.42
C ASP A 157 26.13 6.78 12.61
N SER A 158 25.50 6.31 13.69
CA SER A 158 25.30 4.89 13.96
C SER A 158 24.28 4.66 15.06
N VAL A 159 23.66 3.48 15.04
CA VAL A 159 22.85 2.96 16.16
C VAL A 159 23.76 2.17 17.08
N ALA A 160 23.84 2.55 18.34
CA ALA A 160 24.60 1.81 19.35
C ALA A 160 23.71 0.75 19.99
N ALA A 161 24.18 -0.49 20.03
CA ALA A 161 23.51 -1.52 20.83
C ALA A 161 23.79 -1.26 22.32
N GLU A 162 22.77 -0.80 23.04
CA GLU A 162 22.80 -0.68 24.50
C GLU A 162 21.92 -1.74 25.12
N LYS A 163 22.51 -2.58 25.96
CA LYS A 163 21.76 -3.61 26.68
C LYS A 163 20.73 -2.95 27.58
N ASP A 164 19.51 -3.49 27.57
CA ASP A 164 18.39 -3.03 28.39
C ASP A 164 17.85 -1.62 28.06
N LYS A 165 18.22 -1.06 26.92
CA LYS A 165 17.72 0.23 26.44
C LYS A 165 17.17 0.10 25.03
N PRO A 166 15.89 -0.24 24.86
CA PRO A 166 15.31 -0.44 23.53
C PRO A 166 15.25 0.86 22.73
N TYR A 167 15.28 0.72 21.42
CA TYR A 167 14.89 1.76 20.46
C TYR A 167 13.42 1.61 20.11
N LEU A 168 12.76 2.73 19.85
CA LEU A 168 11.44 2.75 19.22
C LEU A 168 11.63 2.89 17.72
N LEU A 169 11.14 1.93 16.93
CA LEU A 169 11.24 1.92 15.49
C LEU A 169 9.87 2.08 14.83
N PHE A 170 9.72 3.09 13.99
CA PHE A 170 8.55 3.28 13.13
C PHE A 170 8.76 2.67 11.75
N ILE A 171 7.77 1.87 11.29
CA ILE A 171 7.77 1.23 9.96
C ILE A 171 6.47 1.59 9.25
N HIS A 172 6.57 2.35 8.16
CA HIS A 172 5.40 2.81 7.40
C HIS A 172 4.83 1.72 6.47
N GLY A 173 3.63 1.97 5.95
CA GLY A 173 2.90 1.07 5.08
C GLY A 173 3.11 1.30 3.58
N THR A 174 2.31 0.58 2.79
CA THR A 174 2.35 0.64 1.31
C THR A 174 2.07 2.04 0.79
N ASN A 175 2.82 2.45 -0.23
CA ASN A 175 2.71 3.74 -0.92
C ASN A 175 2.67 4.94 0.07
N SER A 176 3.52 4.87 1.08
CA SER A 176 3.62 5.85 2.15
C SER A 176 5.09 6.06 2.52
N ASN A 177 5.33 6.92 3.47
CA ASN A 177 6.59 7.15 4.17
C ASN A 177 6.30 7.36 5.66
N THR A 178 7.31 7.50 6.47
CA THR A 178 7.13 7.70 7.92
C THR A 178 6.29 8.93 8.22
N GLU A 179 6.51 10.04 7.51
CA GLU A 179 5.71 11.24 7.69
C GLU A 179 4.24 11.02 7.32
N GLY A 180 3.95 10.39 6.18
CA GLY A 180 2.59 10.10 5.72
C GLY A 180 1.84 9.10 6.62
N GLY A 181 2.53 8.08 7.11
CA GLY A 181 1.95 7.05 7.97
C GLY A 181 1.69 7.49 9.41
N PHE A 182 2.48 8.44 9.91
CA PHE A 182 2.48 8.81 11.34
C PHE A 182 2.41 10.33 11.60
N LYS A 183 2.04 11.14 10.60
CA LYS A 183 2.03 12.62 10.68
C LYS A 183 1.25 13.18 11.87
N GLU A 184 0.20 12.49 12.29
CA GLU A 184 -0.63 12.93 13.41
C GLU A 184 0.12 12.90 14.75
N LEU A 185 1.19 12.12 14.85
CA LEU A 185 2.03 12.10 16.03
C LEU A 185 2.78 13.43 16.24
N ARG A 186 3.05 14.20 15.18
CA ARG A 186 3.72 15.51 15.29
C ARG A 186 2.96 16.50 16.16
N THR A 187 1.64 16.43 16.12
CA THR A 187 0.76 17.34 16.86
C THR A 187 0.25 16.75 18.16
N ASN A 188 0.58 15.49 18.43
CA ASN A 188 0.07 14.76 19.58
C ASN A 188 1.12 14.70 20.70
N SER A 189 0.71 15.07 21.91
CA SER A 189 1.56 14.95 23.11
C SER A 189 2.03 13.52 23.40
N ALA A 190 1.41 12.51 22.77
CA ALA A 190 1.80 11.11 22.90
C ALA A 190 3.22 10.86 22.35
N TYR A 191 3.59 11.48 21.22
CA TYR A 191 4.94 11.33 20.68
C TYR A 191 6.01 11.88 21.66
N ASN A 192 5.79 13.05 22.24
CA ASN A 192 6.72 13.62 23.21
C ASN A 192 6.93 12.71 24.42
N LYS A 193 5.88 12.03 24.88
CA LYS A 193 5.98 11.03 25.95
C LYS A 193 6.81 9.81 25.51
N LEU A 194 6.58 9.29 24.30
CA LEU A 194 7.38 8.22 23.72
C LEU A 194 8.84 8.64 23.57
N PHE A 195 9.09 9.81 22.96
CA PHE A 195 10.44 10.32 22.76
C PHE A 195 11.22 10.44 24.09
N THR A 196 10.56 10.95 25.13
CA THR A 196 11.14 11.05 26.48
C THR A 196 11.35 9.66 27.09
N PHE A 197 10.38 8.74 26.98
CA PHE A 197 10.47 7.38 27.51
C PHE A 197 11.64 6.62 26.91
N TYR A 198 11.84 6.70 25.59
CA TYR A 198 12.98 6.11 24.92
C TYR A 198 14.27 6.94 25.00
N ALA A 199 14.24 8.07 25.73
CA ALA A 199 15.39 8.98 25.86
C ALA A 199 16.01 9.39 24.51
N GLY A 200 15.17 9.70 23.53
CA GLY A 200 15.58 10.10 22.19
C GLY A 200 16.02 8.94 21.28
N ARG A 201 15.99 7.69 21.73
CA ARG A 201 16.29 6.52 20.90
C ARG A 201 15.09 6.15 20.04
N VAL A 202 14.79 7.00 19.06
CA VAL A 202 13.64 6.84 18.16
C VAL A 202 14.13 6.80 16.73
N LEU A 203 13.73 5.78 16.00
CA LEU A 203 14.14 5.48 14.65
C LEU A 203 12.93 5.39 13.72
N ALA A 204 13.16 5.62 12.44
CA ALA A 204 12.23 5.32 11.37
C ALA A 204 12.92 4.55 10.27
N PHE A 205 12.25 3.60 9.68
CA PHE A 205 12.73 2.87 8.52
C PHE A 205 11.95 3.27 7.28
N GLU A 206 12.60 4.06 6.41
CA GLU A 206 12.10 4.41 5.09
C GLU A 206 12.41 3.30 4.10
N HIS A 207 11.41 2.78 3.43
CA HIS A 207 11.59 1.67 2.51
C HIS A 207 10.65 1.76 1.30
N LYS A 208 11.10 1.20 0.20
CA LYS A 208 10.32 1.15 -1.03
C LYS A 208 9.30 0.03 -0.93
N THR A 209 8.03 0.37 -1.00
CA THR A 209 6.93 -0.58 -0.78
C THR A 209 6.30 -1.12 -2.06
N LEU A 210 6.58 -0.48 -3.19
CA LEU A 210 6.04 -0.85 -4.50
C LEU A 210 7.08 -1.59 -5.34
N SER A 211 8.35 -1.17 -5.29
CA SER A 211 9.43 -1.77 -6.10
C SER A 211 10.19 -2.87 -5.37
N ASP A 212 10.29 -2.80 -4.03
CA ASP A 212 11.04 -3.77 -3.25
C ASP A 212 10.11 -4.79 -2.56
N SER A 213 10.55 -6.04 -2.51
CA SER A 213 9.82 -7.08 -1.78
C SER A 213 9.91 -6.89 -0.27
N PRO A 214 8.93 -7.37 0.53
CA PRO A 214 9.02 -7.33 1.99
C PRO A 214 10.30 -8.00 2.53
N ILE A 215 10.74 -9.10 1.89
CA ILE A 215 11.96 -9.80 2.30
C ILE A 215 13.19 -8.91 2.10
N LYS A 216 13.26 -8.19 0.96
CA LYS A 216 14.36 -7.24 0.72
C LYS A 216 14.35 -6.13 1.77
N ASN A 217 13.18 -5.54 2.04
CA ASN A 217 13.05 -4.47 3.04
C ASN A 217 13.47 -4.94 4.44
N VAL A 218 13.06 -6.14 4.85
CA VAL A 218 13.50 -6.72 6.14
C VAL A 218 15.02 -6.95 6.15
N THR A 219 15.58 -7.46 5.06
CA THR A 219 17.04 -7.66 4.95
C THR A 219 17.80 -6.34 5.06
N ASP A 220 17.32 -5.30 4.37
CA ASP A 220 17.93 -3.97 4.42
C ASP A 220 17.85 -3.38 5.84
N LEU A 221 16.72 -3.54 6.52
CA LEU A 221 16.56 -3.12 7.92
C LEU A 221 17.54 -3.85 8.83
N LEU A 222 17.61 -5.18 8.74
CA LEU A 222 18.50 -5.97 9.58
C LEU A 222 19.97 -5.64 9.34
N ASN A 223 20.36 -5.34 8.10
CA ASN A 223 21.72 -4.90 7.78
C ASN A 223 22.06 -3.50 8.30
N ALA A 224 21.04 -2.65 8.50
CA ALA A 224 21.23 -1.30 9.04
C ALA A 224 21.27 -1.26 10.57
N LEU A 225 20.82 -2.33 11.23
CA LEU A 225 20.79 -2.43 12.68
C LEU A 225 22.01 -3.19 13.21
N PRO A 226 22.57 -2.78 14.35
CA PRO A 226 23.63 -3.57 15.00
C PRO A 226 23.09 -4.88 15.55
N ASN A 227 23.98 -5.86 15.68
CA ASN A 227 23.65 -7.10 16.38
C ASN A 227 23.25 -6.82 17.84
N GLU A 228 22.35 -7.65 18.37
CA GLU A 228 21.90 -7.61 19.77
C GLU A 228 21.19 -6.30 20.20
N ILE A 229 20.63 -5.55 19.25
CA ILE A 229 19.80 -4.40 19.56
C ILE A 229 18.42 -4.83 20.07
N SER A 230 17.91 -4.15 21.10
CA SER A 230 16.52 -4.27 21.54
C SER A 230 15.67 -3.21 20.86
N ILE A 231 14.54 -3.62 20.27
CA ILE A 231 13.67 -2.72 19.49
C ILE A 231 12.21 -2.97 19.84
N ASP A 232 11.49 -1.89 20.13
CA ASP A 232 10.03 -1.88 20.15
C ASP A 232 9.54 -1.31 18.81
N ILE A 233 8.61 -1.99 18.15
CA ILE A 233 8.17 -1.63 16.80
C ILE A 233 6.77 -1.05 16.83
N VAL A 234 6.59 0.08 16.15
CA VAL A 234 5.29 0.62 15.76
C VAL A 234 5.18 0.58 14.25
N SER A 235 4.29 -0.22 13.74
CA SER A 235 4.09 -0.41 12.31
C SER A 235 2.70 0.04 11.86
N HIS A 236 2.60 0.41 10.59
CA HIS A 236 1.35 0.73 9.93
C HIS A 236 1.19 -0.11 8.67
N SER A 237 0.02 -0.75 8.52
CA SER A 237 -0.34 -1.52 7.31
C SER A 237 0.72 -2.59 6.97
N ARG A 238 1.32 -2.54 5.76
CA ARG A 238 2.33 -3.51 5.27
C ARG A 238 3.67 -3.43 6.05
N GLY A 239 3.85 -2.44 6.91
CA GLY A 239 5.04 -2.34 7.77
C GLY A 239 5.06 -3.36 8.90
N GLY A 240 3.91 -4.01 9.17
CA GLY A 240 3.75 -4.98 10.25
C GLY A 240 3.86 -6.44 9.85
#